data_303179a48a238fe2fd8cad686471143e
#
_entry.id   303179a48a238fe2fd8cad686471143e
#
_cell.length_a   1.000
_cell.length_b   1.000
_cell.length_c   1.000
_cell.angle_alpha   90.00
_cell.angle_beta   90.00
_cell.angle_gamma   90.00
#
_symmetry.space_group_name_H-M   'P 1'
#
loop_
_entity.id
_entity.type
_entity.pdbx_description
1 polymer ?
#
loop_
_entity_poly.entity_id
_entity_poly.type
_entity_poly.pdbx_seq_one_letter_code
_entity_poly.pdbx_strand_id
1 'polypeptide(L)'
;MLKHRSVLGAVALAAAVVLLTGHAAMSSGSTGASASTASALAGTAGCGKNPTLSSGTHTIQSSGKNRSFILRIPANYNNTTPYRLIFGIHWLNGTMNDVDSGGSSGASWSYYGQRQLANNTAIFIAPQGLNNGWANSNGEDVTLFDDIMRRVEADLCVDPSLRFAMGFSYGGGMSFSLACSRATVFRAVAVFAGAQLSGCSGGTQPIAYMGLHGITDSVLNISQGRALRDRFVRNNGCTAQNPPEPASGSRTHVVTAYSGCRAGYPVVWAAYDNGHTPAPVDGTYTENGAQTWTKGEVWKFISQFQSTSTPTPTPTPTVTPTVTPTPTTSFRLRNEGAGRCVDSPNSASANGTQLQVYDCHTNANQLFTYDSGRLQLLGKCLDSPTNAGSGTRVQLWDCHTNANQQWTFASNGTVTSGAGNLCLSVTGTGNTSAVTVATCNGQATQRWTRA
;
A
#
# COMPACT_ATOMS: atom_id res chain seq x y z
N MET A 1 34.05 43.94 -49.44
CA MET A 1 33.77 45.32 -49.84
C MET A 1 32.95 45.98 -48.79
N LEU A 2 33.49 47.11 -48.31
CA LEU A 2 32.91 48.27 -47.57
C LEU A 2 32.11 47.97 -46.29
N LYS A 3 32.64 48.30 -45.09
CA LYS A 3 32.95 49.62 -44.45
C LYS A 3 31.70 50.49 -44.23
N HIS A 4 31.32 50.82 -42.99
CA HIS A 4 31.69 51.97 -42.16
C HIS A 4 30.81 51.95 -40.91
N ARG A 5 31.37 52.06 -39.68
CA ARG A 5 31.80 53.25 -38.88
C ARG A 5 30.63 53.98 -38.21
N SER A 6 30.62 53.85 -36.89
CA SER A 6 30.80 54.86 -35.82
C SER A 6 29.81 56.03 -35.74
N VAL A 7 29.35 56.36 -34.54
CA VAL A 7 29.73 57.60 -33.84
C VAL A 7 29.13 57.63 -32.41
N LEU A 8 29.94 58.08 -31.47
CA LEU A 8 29.73 58.38 -30.05
C LEU A 8 28.72 59.54 -29.85
N GLY A 9 28.12 59.56 -28.65
CA GLY A 9 27.50 60.75 -28.11
C GLY A 9 27.39 60.63 -26.58
N ALA A 10 28.40 61.19 -25.90
CA ALA A 10 28.35 61.42 -24.46
C ALA A 10 27.75 62.81 -24.18
N VAL A 11 26.88 62.90 -23.19
CA VAL A 11 26.56 64.20 -22.55
C VAL A 11 26.49 63.97 -21.06
N ALA A 12 27.40 64.65 -20.35
CA ALA A 12 27.41 64.80 -18.90
C ALA A 12 26.79 66.15 -18.52
N LEU A 13 26.06 66.21 -17.42
CA LEU A 13 25.83 67.42 -16.61
C LEU A 13 25.36 67.00 -15.21
N ALA A 14 26.09 67.28 -14.31
CA ALA A 14 26.45 68.01 -13.12
C ALA A 14 25.31 68.31 -12.12
N ALA A 15 25.52 67.80 -10.92
CA ALA A 15 25.44 68.33 -9.56
C ALA A 15 24.23 69.17 -9.08
N ALA A 16 23.67 68.69 -7.98
CA ALA A 16 23.32 69.53 -6.83
C ALA A 16 23.32 68.70 -5.54
N VAL A 17 24.18 69.06 -4.61
CA VAL A 17 24.30 68.55 -3.22
C VAL A 17 23.28 69.30 -2.36
N VAL A 18 22.41 68.58 -1.65
CA VAL A 18 21.69 69.10 -0.48
C VAL A 18 21.96 68.15 0.67
N LEU A 19 22.74 68.61 1.66
CA LEU A 19 22.94 67.96 2.95
C LEU A 19 21.69 68.22 3.82
N LEU A 20 21.03 67.12 4.25
CA LEU A 20 20.12 67.15 5.38
C LEU A 20 20.52 65.99 6.34
N THR A 21 20.99 66.40 7.49
CA THR A 21 21.34 65.52 8.62
C THR A 21 20.06 64.98 9.24
N GLY A 22 19.84 63.70 9.10
CA GLY A 22 18.78 62.96 9.80
C GLY A 22 19.36 61.74 10.49
N HIS A 23 19.21 61.67 11.81
CA HIS A 23 19.62 60.55 12.63
C HIS A 23 18.82 59.29 12.25
N ALA A 24 19.48 58.31 11.68
CA ALA A 24 18.90 56.98 11.44
C ALA A 24 19.27 56.05 12.59
N ALA A 25 18.26 55.60 13.31
CA ALA A 25 18.33 54.48 14.22
C ALA A 25 18.64 53.21 13.44
N MET A 26 19.75 52.55 13.81
CA MET A 26 20.09 51.22 13.25
C MET A 26 19.10 50.17 13.79
N SER A 27 18.14 49.76 13.00
CA SER A 27 17.47 48.49 13.21
C SER A 27 18.27 47.39 12.51
N SER A 28 18.91 46.58 13.28
CA SER A 28 19.54 45.34 12.81
C SER A 28 18.47 44.36 12.32
N GLY A 29 18.17 44.42 11.03
CA GLY A 29 17.35 43.42 10.36
C GLY A 29 18.13 42.12 10.23
N SER A 30 17.84 41.15 11.09
CA SER A 30 18.29 39.78 10.88
C SER A 30 17.51 39.23 9.68
N THR A 31 18.19 39.03 8.56
CA THR A 31 17.71 38.22 7.45
C THR A 31 17.66 36.77 7.91
N GLY A 32 16.55 36.39 8.53
CA GLY A 32 16.24 34.98 8.76
C GLY A 32 16.05 34.29 7.42
N ALA A 33 17.04 33.55 6.98
CA ALA A 33 16.85 32.58 5.91
C ALA A 33 15.81 31.56 6.39
N SER A 34 14.60 31.64 5.84
CA SER A 34 13.60 30.60 6.02
C SER A 34 14.16 29.32 5.40
N ALA A 35 14.72 28.44 6.24
CA ALA A 35 15.01 27.08 5.85
C ALA A 35 13.65 26.45 5.48
N SER A 36 13.46 26.16 4.22
CA SER A 36 12.37 25.33 3.73
C SER A 36 12.46 23.98 4.43
N THR A 37 11.69 23.74 5.47
CA THR A 37 11.55 22.43 6.09
C THR A 37 10.86 21.52 5.07
N ALA A 38 11.66 20.67 4.42
CA ALA A 38 11.10 19.61 3.59
C ALA A 38 10.16 18.77 4.49
N SER A 39 8.88 18.76 4.13
CA SER A 39 7.88 17.97 4.83
C SER A 39 8.26 16.49 4.69
N ALA A 40 8.50 15.81 5.81
CA ALA A 40 8.84 14.40 5.79
C ALA A 40 7.66 13.59 5.25
N LEU A 41 7.91 12.71 4.26
CA LEU A 41 6.90 11.80 3.74
C LEU A 41 6.42 10.87 4.86
N ALA A 42 5.11 10.63 4.94
CA ALA A 42 4.56 9.71 5.93
C ALA A 42 4.96 8.27 5.58
N GLY A 43 5.77 7.67 6.43
CA GLY A 43 6.19 6.28 6.34
C GLY A 43 5.52 5.41 7.41
N THR A 44 5.90 4.14 7.43
CA THR A 44 5.43 3.16 8.42
C THR A 44 6.02 3.42 9.82
N ALA A 45 5.55 2.66 10.82
CA ALA A 45 5.97 2.79 12.21
C ALA A 45 7.49 2.56 12.45
N GLY A 46 8.19 1.95 11.49
CA GLY A 46 9.65 1.78 11.52
C GLY A 46 10.43 3.04 11.18
N CYS A 47 9.78 4.07 10.60
CA CYS A 47 10.47 5.31 10.25
C CYS A 47 10.97 6.04 11.50
N GLY A 48 12.22 6.49 11.45
CA GLY A 48 12.92 7.15 12.56
C GLY A 48 13.48 6.20 13.62
N LYS A 49 13.21 4.89 13.54
CA LYS A 49 13.74 3.90 14.46
C LYS A 49 15.10 3.35 13.98
N ASN A 50 15.93 3.00 14.93
CA ASN A 50 17.10 2.17 14.62
C ASN A 50 16.60 0.74 14.33
N PRO A 51 16.87 0.20 13.14
CA PRO A 51 16.36 -1.12 12.78
C PRO A 51 17.02 -2.24 13.60
N THR A 52 16.23 -3.23 13.96
CA THR A 52 16.71 -4.47 14.57
C THR A 52 16.81 -5.60 13.52
N LEU A 53 16.10 -5.47 12.40
CA LEU A 53 16.20 -6.39 11.28
C LEU A 53 17.44 -6.04 10.42
N SER A 54 18.10 -7.09 9.94
CA SER A 54 19.24 -6.99 9.02
C SER A 54 18.92 -7.75 7.72
N SER A 55 19.67 -7.46 6.66
CA SER A 55 19.60 -8.26 5.44
C SER A 55 20.00 -9.70 5.72
N GLY A 56 19.20 -10.66 5.27
CA GLY A 56 19.42 -12.09 5.50
C GLY A 56 18.13 -12.90 5.53
N THR A 57 18.25 -14.14 5.93
CA THR A 57 17.11 -15.06 6.10
C THR A 57 16.48 -14.86 7.48
N HIS A 58 15.17 -14.75 7.50
CA HIS A 58 14.36 -14.62 8.70
C HIS A 58 13.30 -15.73 8.77
N THR A 59 12.91 -16.08 9.98
CA THR A 59 11.78 -16.98 10.25
C THR A 59 10.65 -16.20 10.91
N ILE A 60 9.42 -16.61 10.63
CA ILE A 60 8.22 -15.98 11.15
C ILE A 60 7.15 -17.04 11.41
N GLN A 61 6.37 -16.89 12.47
CA GLN A 61 5.14 -17.65 12.66
C GLN A 61 4.02 -17.02 11.83
N SER A 62 3.40 -17.82 10.98
CA SER A 62 2.26 -17.39 10.16
C SER A 62 1.29 -18.56 9.98
N SER A 63 0.01 -18.33 10.24
CA SER A 63 -1.05 -19.35 10.20
C SER A 63 -0.68 -20.63 11.00
N GLY A 64 -0.02 -20.47 12.15
CA GLY A 64 0.40 -21.56 13.03
C GLY A 64 1.59 -22.39 12.50
N LYS A 65 2.27 -21.93 11.45
CA LYS A 65 3.41 -22.62 10.82
C LYS A 65 4.68 -21.77 10.87
N ASN A 66 5.82 -22.44 10.98
CA ASN A 66 7.12 -21.78 10.75
C ASN A 66 7.27 -21.50 9.25
N ARG A 67 7.43 -20.22 8.90
CA ARG A 67 7.69 -19.77 7.54
C ARG A 67 9.00 -18.99 7.51
N SER A 68 9.59 -18.85 6.34
CA SER A 68 10.83 -18.10 6.18
C SER A 68 10.74 -17.13 5.00
N PHE A 69 11.60 -16.12 5.03
CA PHE A 69 11.78 -15.18 3.94
C PHE A 69 13.19 -14.61 3.96
N ILE A 70 13.67 -14.16 2.81
CA ILE A 70 14.89 -13.36 2.72
C ILE A 70 14.50 -11.89 2.67
N LEU A 71 15.17 -11.09 3.48
CA LEU A 71 15.07 -9.63 3.51
C LEU A 71 16.34 -9.02 2.92
N ARG A 72 16.20 -8.02 2.06
CA ARG A 72 17.31 -7.20 1.55
C ARG A 72 17.01 -5.74 1.80
N ILE A 73 17.79 -5.14 2.68
CA ILE A 73 17.75 -3.73 3.02
C ILE A 73 18.79 -3.01 2.16
N PRO A 74 18.52 -1.81 1.61
CA PRO A 74 19.52 -1.01 0.89
C PRO A 74 20.80 -0.82 1.68
N ALA A 75 21.96 -0.87 1.02
CA ALA A 75 23.26 -0.68 1.69
C ALA A 75 23.40 0.74 2.32
N ASN A 76 22.72 1.72 1.72
CA ASN A 76 22.66 3.11 2.18
C ASN A 76 21.35 3.42 2.91
N TYR A 77 20.74 2.43 3.57
CA TYR A 77 19.45 2.58 4.24
C TYR A 77 19.47 3.75 5.23
N ASN A 78 18.46 4.60 5.10
CA ASN A 78 18.21 5.71 6.01
C ASN A 78 16.81 5.54 6.62
N ASN A 79 16.73 5.43 7.93
CA ASN A 79 15.49 5.19 8.65
C ASN A 79 14.48 6.35 8.62
N THR A 80 14.85 7.50 8.08
CA THR A 80 13.95 8.65 7.86
C THR A 80 13.42 8.75 6.43
N THR A 81 13.89 7.87 5.53
CA THR A 81 13.48 7.83 4.13
C THR A 81 12.52 6.66 3.92
N PRO A 82 11.26 6.89 3.55
CA PRO A 82 10.33 5.80 3.23
C PRO A 82 10.71 5.11 1.92
N TYR A 83 10.96 3.80 1.99
CA TYR A 83 11.37 2.98 0.85
C TYR A 83 10.19 2.26 0.21
N ARG A 84 10.28 1.97 -1.09
CA ARG A 84 9.44 0.97 -1.76
C ARG A 84 9.65 -0.40 -1.11
N LEU A 85 8.59 -1.19 -0.99
CA LEU A 85 8.65 -2.58 -0.54
C LEU A 85 8.27 -3.50 -1.70
N ILE A 86 9.19 -4.37 -2.12
CA ILE A 86 9.03 -5.21 -3.31
C ILE A 86 9.16 -6.68 -2.92
N PHE A 87 8.10 -7.44 -3.18
CA PHE A 87 8.08 -8.89 -3.02
C PHE A 87 8.43 -9.58 -4.35
N GLY A 88 9.47 -10.41 -4.35
CA GLY A 88 9.77 -11.35 -5.41
C GLY A 88 9.32 -12.76 -5.01
N ILE A 89 8.46 -13.39 -5.81
CA ILE A 89 7.76 -14.63 -5.45
C ILE A 89 8.22 -15.75 -6.38
N HIS A 90 8.79 -16.81 -5.81
CA HIS A 90 9.36 -17.93 -6.58
C HIS A 90 8.28 -18.77 -7.29
N TRP A 91 8.68 -19.52 -8.31
CA TRP A 91 7.85 -20.45 -9.09
C TRP A 91 7.71 -21.82 -8.38
N LEU A 92 6.95 -22.73 -8.98
CA LEU A 92 6.84 -24.11 -8.47
C LEU A 92 8.21 -24.80 -8.48
N ASN A 93 8.57 -25.41 -7.36
CA ASN A 93 9.88 -25.99 -7.07
C ASN A 93 11.06 -25.02 -7.00
N GLY A 94 10.82 -23.71 -7.19
CA GLY A 94 11.76 -22.67 -6.87
C GLY A 94 11.78 -22.37 -5.38
N THR A 95 12.72 -21.52 -4.98
CA THR A 95 12.93 -21.12 -3.58
C THR A 95 13.13 -19.61 -3.45
N MET A 96 13.05 -19.12 -2.22
CA MET A 96 13.42 -17.74 -1.90
C MET A 96 14.87 -17.42 -2.29
N ASN A 97 15.77 -18.44 -2.24
CA ASN A 97 17.17 -18.28 -2.61
C ASN A 97 17.35 -18.07 -4.12
N ASP A 98 16.55 -18.73 -4.96
CA ASP A 98 16.59 -18.55 -6.42
C ASP A 98 16.17 -17.13 -6.81
N VAL A 99 15.15 -16.60 -6.14
CA VAL A 99 14.72 -15.20 -6.35
C VAL A 99 15.77 -14.22 -5.87
N ASP A 100 16.34 -14.44 -4.70
CA ASP A 100 17.33 -13.53 -4.12
C ASP A 100 18.65 -13.54 -4.87
N SER A 101 19.15 -14.72 -5.26
CA SER A 101 20.42 -14.84 -5.97
C SER A 101 20.31 -14.45 -7.47
N GLY A 102 19.12 -14.61 -8.07
CA GLY A 102 18.92 -14.48 -9.51
C GLY A 102 19.38 -15.70 -10.31
N GLY A 103 19.59 -16.83 -9.65
CA GLY A 103 19.98 -18.10 -10.27
C GLY A 103 21.27 -18.00 -11.08
N SER A 104 21.29 -18.61 -12.25
CA SER A 104 22.46 -18.58 -13.18
C SER A 104 22.79 -17.20 -13.73
N SER A 105 21.84 -16.24 -13.71
CA SER A 105 22.05 -14.85 -14.15
C SER A 105 22.57 -13.94 -13.03
N GLY A 106 22.66 -14.44 -11.81
CA GLY A 106 23.22 -13.75 -10.66
C GLY A 106 22.51 -12.43 -10.33
N ALA A 107 23.27 -11.47 -9.80
CA ALA A 107 22.75 -10.20 -9.32
C ALA A 107 21.93 -9.41 -10.38
N SER A 108 22.18 -9.61 -11.66
CA SER A 108 21.45 -8.95 -12.75
C SER A 108 20.00 -9.40 -12.88
N TRP A 109 19.64 -10.56 -12.29
CA TRP A 109 18.30 -11.11 -12.29
C TRP A 109 17.70 -11.26 -10.88
N SER A 110 18.43 -10.92 -9.84
CA SER A 110 17.96 -10.92 -8.46
C SER A 110 16.64 -10.14 -8.36
N TYR A 111 15.60 -10.78 -7.79
CA TYR A 111 14.22 -10.28 -7.76
C TYR A 111 13.71 -9.87 -9.16
N TYR A 112 13.87 -10.78 -10.15
CA TYR A 112 13.48 -10.51 -11.54
C TYR A 112 14.17 -9.27 -12.12
N GLY A 113 15.43 -9.03 -11.73
CA GLY A 113 16.25 -7.88 -12.13
C GLY A 113 15.95 -6.57 -11.39
N GLN A 114 14.91 -6.53 -10.55
CA GLN A 114 14.46 -5.29 -9.95
C GLN A 114 15.42 -4.78 -8.87
N ARG A 115 16.17 -5.67 -8.21
CA ARG A 115 17.11 -5.25 -7.17
C ARG A 115 18.26 -4.40 -7.74
N GLN A 116 18.77 -4.78 -8.90
CA GLN A 116 19.78 -3.99 -9.61
C GLN A 116 19.23 -2.65 -10.09
N LEU A 117 18.02 -2.66 -10.71
CA LEU A 117 17.41 -1.45 -11.26
C LEU A 117 16.95 -0.48 -10.20
N ALA A 118 16.53 -0.97 -9.02
CA ALA A 118 16.18 -0.13 -7.89
C ALA A 118 17.37 0.64 -7.32
N ASN A 119 18.60 0.19 -7.52
CA ASN A 119 19.82 0.87 -7.09
C ASN A 119 19.71 1.45 -5.66
N ASN A 120 19.45 0.60 -4.69
CA ASN A 120 19.28 0.94 -3.27
C ASN A 120 18.09 1.88 -2.93
N THR A 121 17.06 1.96 -3.78
CA THR A 121 15.84 2.76 -3.49
C THR A 121 14.64 1.90 -3.03
N ALA A 122 14.84 0.61 -2.77
CA ALA A 122 13.78 -0.30 -2.37
C ALA A 122 14.29 -1.35 -1.36
N ILE A 123 13.38 -1.78 -0.50
CA ILE A 123 13.54 -2.96 0.36
C ILE A 123 12.92 -4.14 -0.39
N PHE A 124 13.63 -5.28 -0.40
CA PHE A 124 13.19 -6.48 -1.11
C PHE A 124 12.93 -7.63 -0.16
N ILE A 125 11.90 -8.42 -0.47
CA ILE A 125 11.52 -9.62 0.26
C ILE A 125 11.30 -10.76 -0.72
N ALA A 126 11.94 -11.90 -0.45
CA ALA A 126 11.65 -13.17 -1.10
C ALA A 126 11.06 -14.13 -0.06
N PRO A 127 9.73 -14.33 -0.01
CA PRO A 127 9.11 -15.28 0.90
C PRO A 127 9.27 -16.72 0.38
N GLN A 128 9.29 -17.71 1.30
CA GLN A 128 9.31 -19.14 0.98
C GLN A 128 7.91 -19.73 1.03
N GLY A 129 7.47 -20.27 -0.08
CA GLY A 129 6.23 -21.05 -0.18
C GLY A 129 6.38 -22.44 0.45
N LEU A 130 5.31 -22.97 1.02
CA LEU A 130 5.27 -24.34 1.53
C LEU A 130 5.42 -25.34 0.37
N ASN A 131 6.23 -26.37 0.58
CA ASN A 131 6.53 -27.37 -0.45
C ASN A 131 6.98 -26.74 -1.78
N ASN A 132 7.71 -25.65 -1.70
CA ASN A 132 8.19 -24.87 -2.84
C ASN A 132 7.06 -24.48 -3.82
N GLY A 133 5.89 -24.11 -3.29
CA GLY A 133 4.72 -23.71 -4.06
C GLY A 133 3.82 -22.73 -3.30
N TRP A 134 2.70 -22.33 -3.91
CA TRP A 134 1.79 -21.32 -3.40
C TRP A 134 0.34 -21.81 -3.50
N ALA A 135 0.04 -22.93 -2.84
CA ALA A 135 -1.31 -23.49 -2.82
C ALA A 135 -2.32 -22.54 -2.14
N ASN A 136 -1.83 -21.71 -1.23
CA ASN A 136 -2.62 -20.72 -0.50
C ASN A 136 -3.88 -21.31 0.14
N SER A 137 -3.75 -22.51 0.71
CA SER A 137 -4.85 -23.22 1.35
C SER A 137 -5.45 -22.37 2.47
N ASN A 138 -6.75 -22.09 2.39
CA ASN A 138 -7.45 -21.23 3.35
C ASN A 138 -6.82 -19.81 3.51
N GLY A 139 -6.11 -19.32 2.51
CA GLY A 139 -5.50 -17.98 2.53
C GLY A 139 -4.19 -17.89 3.33
N GLU A 140 -3.57 -19.04 3.69
CA GLU A 140 -2.37 -19.07 4.54
C GLU A 140 -1.16 -18.35 3.94
N ASP A 141 -1.01 -18.37 2.60
CA ASP A 141 0.09 -17.66 1.96
C ASP A 141 -0.20 -16.15 1.89
N VAL A 142 -1.43 -15.73 1.64
CA VAL A 142 -1.81 -14.30 1.75
C VAL A 142 -1.54 -13.79 3.17
N THR A 143 -1.88 -14.57 4.19
CA THR A 143 -1.58 -14.25 5.60
C THR A 143 -0.08 -14.11 5.84
N LEU A 144 0.76 -14.95 5.21
CA LEU A 144 2.21 -14.82 5.29
C LEU A 144 2.70 -13.46 4.81
N PHE A 145 2.18 -12.96 3.69
CA PHE A 145 2.56 -11.62 3.18
C PHE A 145 2.15 -10.53 4.16
N ASP A 146 0.95 -10.59 4.74
CA ASP A 146 0.51 -9.65 5.77
C ASP A 146 1.41 -9.67 7.00
N ASP A 147 1.80 -10.85 7.48
CA ASP A 147 2.65 -11.01 8.66
C ASP A 147 4.07 -10.49 8.43
N ILE A 148 4.64 -10.75 7.24
CA ILE A 148 5.94 -10.22 6.85
C ILE A 148 5.89 -8.70 6.75
N MET A 149 4.88 -8.12 6.09
CA MET A 149 4.71 -6.66 6.00
C MET A 149 4.63 -6.05 7.39
N ARG A 150 3.79 -6.58 8.26
CA ARG A 150 3.64 -6.08 9.64
C ARG A 150 4.96 -6.07 10.39
N ARG A 151 5.74 -7.15 10.30
CA ARG A 151 7.05 -7.27 10.96
C ARG A 151 8.07 -6.28 10.40
N VAL A 152 8.17 -6.21 9.08
CA VAL A 152 9.16 -5.35 8.40
C VAL A 152 8.81 -3.88 8.60
N GLU A 153 7.55 -3.49 8.47
CA GLU A 153 7.08 -2.11 8.58
C GLU A 153 7.05 -1.57 10.03
N ALA A 154 7.03 -2.46 11.02
CA ALA A 154 7.20 -2.07 12.42
C ALA A 154 8.65 -1.65 12.73
N ASP A 155 9.62 -2.09 11.95
CA ASP A 155 11.07 -1.93 12.18
C ASP A 155 11.77 -1.07 11.12
N LEU A 156 11.34 -1.14 9.87
CA LEU A 156 11.93 -0.43 8.74
C LEU A 156 10.99 0.65 8.19
N CYS A 157 11.60 1.74 7.69
CA CYS A 157 10.87 2.83 7.08
C CYS A 157 10.41 2.45 5.66
N VAL A 158 9.15 2.11 5.51
CA VAL A 158 8.49 1.75 4.25
C VAL A 158 7.46 2.82 3.89
N ASP A 159 7.30 3.10 2.61
CA ASP A 159 6.17 3.87 2.09
C ASP A 159 4.98 2.92 1.90
N PRO A 160 3.91 3.04 2.70
CA PRO A 160 2.75 2.14 2.60
C PRO A 160 1.99 2.27 1.29
N SER A 161 2.19 3.34 0.53
CA SER A 161 1.61 3.53 -0.80
C SER A 161 2.44 2.92 -1.93
N LEU A 162 3.63 2.38 -1.64
CA LEU A 162 4.59 1.86 -2.62
C LEU A 162 4.99 0.40 -2.32
N ARG A 163 3.99 -0.47 -2.14
CA ARG A 163 4.17 -1.91 -1.98
C ARG A 163 3.90 -2.62 -3.30
N PHE A 164 4.78 -3.52 -3.71
CA PHE A 164 4.71 -4.23 -4.99
C PHE A 164 4.92 -5.73 -4.81
N ALA A 165 4.25 -6.54 -5.64
CA ALA A 165 4.47 -7.97 -5.70
C ALA A 165 4.67 -8.41 -7.16
N MET A 166 5.61 -9.32 -7.36
CA MET A 166 5.89 -9.90 -8.67
C MET A 166 6.35 -11.33 -8.55
N GLY A 167 6.05 -12.13 -9.57
CA GLY A 167 6.46 -13.52 -9.60
C GLY A 167 6.20 -14.19 -10.93
N PHE A 168 6.88 -15.31 -11.13
CA PHE A 168 6.79 -16.13 -12.32
C PHE A 168 6.00 -17.42 -12.05
N SER A 169 5.22 -17.88 -13.02
CA SER A 169 4.52 -19.15 -12.98
C SER A 169 3.61 -19.25 -11.73
N TYR A 170 3.87 -20.17 -10.79
CA TYR A 170 3.13 -20.23 -9.53
C TYR A 170 3.29 -18.96 -8.69
N GLY A 171 4.47 -18.34 -8.67
CA GLY A 171 4.68 -17.04 -8.06
C GLY A 171 3.88 -15.92 -8.74
N GLY A 172 3.68 -16.02 -10.05
CA GLY A 172 2.77 -15.16 -10.80
C GLY A 172 1.32 -15.36 -10.38
N GLY A 173 0.89 -16.61 -10.14
CA GLY A 173 -0.41 -16.96 -9.59
C GLY A 173 -0.60 -16.41 -8.18
N MET A 174 0.43 -16.43 -7.33
CA MET A 174 0.39 -15.82 -6.00
C MET A 174 0.34 -14.30 -6.06
N SER A 175 1.11 -13.66 -6.96
CA SER A 175 1.03 -12.22 -7.21
C SER A 175 -0.37 -11.80 -7.64
N PHE A 176 -1.02 -12.59 -8.49
CA PHE A 176 -2.41 -12.37 -8.88
C PHE A 176 -3.38 -12.55 -7.70
N SER A 177 -3.18 -13.56 -6.85
CA SER A 177 -3.99 -13.77 -5.64
C SER A 177 -3.91 -12.57 -4.68
N LEU A 178 -2.71 -11.98 -4.53
CA LEU A 178 -2.52 -10.73 -3.77
C LEU A 178 -3.25 -9.55 -4.44
N ALA A 179 -3.20 -9.44 -5.76
CA ALA A 179 -3.97 -8.42 -6.48
C ALA A 179 -5.48 -8.55 -6.28
N CYS A 180 -5.99 -9.77 -6.08
CA CYS A 180 -7.39 -10.00 -5.77
C CYS A 180 -7.73 -9.63 -4.32
N SER A 181 -6.96 -10.15 -3.36
CA SER A 181 -7.29 -10.11 -1.95
C SER A 181 -6.72 -8.92 -1.19
N ARG A 182 -5.73 -8.23 -1.77
CA ARG A 182 -4.99 -7.11 -1.16
C ARG A 182 -4.81 -5.92 -2.11
N ALA A 183 -5.79 -5.69 -2.99
CA ALA A 183 -5.76 -4.60 -3.97
C ALA A 183 -5.58 -3.20 -3.36
N THR A 184 -6.03 -2.99 -2.11
CA THR A 184 -5.88 -1.72 -1.39
C THR A 184 -4.58 -1.64 -0.57
N VAL A 185 -3.83 -2.75 -0.48
CA VAL A 185 -2.56 -2.85 0.26
C VAL A 185 -1.38 -2.73 -0.69
N PHE A 186 -1.44 -3.41 -1.83
CA PHE A 186 -0.41 -3.34 -2.88
C PHE A 186 -0.74 -2.23 -3.88
N ARG A 187 0.29 -1.51 -4.29
CA ARG A 187 0.19 -0.46 -5.31
C ARG A 187 0.07 -1.05 -6.71
N ALA A 188 0.83 -2.09 -6.97
CA ALA A 188 0.84 -2.78 -8.25
C ALA A 188 1.37 -4.21 -8.14
N VAL A 189 1.01 -5.04 -9.12
CA VAL A 189 1.59 -6.37 -9.31
C VAL A 189 2.12 -6.56 -10.72
N ALA A 190 3.21 -7.36 -10.87
CA ALA A 190 3.71 -7.83 -12.16
C ALA A 190 3.66 -9.38 -12.18
N VAL A 191 2.95 -9.92 -13.15
CA VAL A 191 2.66 -11.36 -13.28
C VAL A 191 3.36 -11.91 -14.53
N PHE A 192 4.43 -12.68 -14.32
CA PHE A 192 5.16 -13.32 -15.41
C PHE A 192 4.57 -14.72 -15.65
N ALA A 193 4.04 -14.97 -16.82
CA ALA A 193 3.48 -16.24 -17.28
C ALA A 193 2.68 -16.97 -16.17
N GLY A 194 1.78 -16.22 -15.51
CA GLY A 194 0.96 -16.72 -14.40
C GLY A 194 -0.46 -17.10 -14.83
N ALA A 195 -1.13 -17.81 -13.92
CA ALA A 195 -2.55 -18.16 -14.02
C ALA A 195 -3.21 -18.05 -12.64
N GLN A 196 -4.52 -18.28 -12.52
CA GLN A 196 -5.22 -18.27 -11.23
C GLN A 196 -4.93 -19.56 -10.44
N LEU A 197 -3.69 -19.72 -9.95
CA LEU A 197 -3.20 -20.93 -9.27
C LEU A 197 -3.37 -20.89 -7.76
N SER A 198 -3.34 -19.69 -7.15
CA SER A 198 -3.39 -19.49 -5.70
C SER A 198 -4.72 -18.89 -5.23
N GLY A 199 -5.78 -19.05 -6.04
CA GLY A 199 -7.09 -18.49 -5.79
C GLY A 199 -7.20 -16.99 -6.11
N CYS A 200 -8.39 -16.45 -5.92
CA CYS A 200 -8.71 -15.03 -6.08
C CYS A 200 -9.87 -14.67 -5.15
N SER A 201 -9.59 -14.51 -3.88
CA SER A 201 -10.59 -14.01 -2.93
C SER A 201 -10.79 -12.50 -3.14
N GLY A 202 -12.02 -12.07 -3.32
CA GLY A 202 -12.35 -10.69 -3.71
C GLY A 202 -12.22 -10.48 -5.23
N GLY A 203 -11.13 -9.83 -5.68
CA GLY A 203 -10.81 -9.65 -7.12
C GLY A 203 -11.73 -8.71 -7.87
N THR A 204 -12.39 -7.78 -7.19
CA THR A 204 -13.28 -6.77 -7.77
C THR A 204 -12.73 -5.35 -7.64
N GLN A 205 -11.72 -5.16 -6.81
CA GLN A 205 -11.11 -3.85 -6.58
C GLN A 205 -10.06 -3.53 -7.66
N PRO A 206 -9.86 -2.24 -7.98
CA PRO A 206 -8.82 -1.82 -8.89
C PRO A 206 -7.44 -1.94 -8.25
N ILE A 207 -6.46 -2.36 -9.03
CA ILE A 207 -5.02 -2.33 -8.72
C ILE A 207 -4.24 -2.19 -10.02
N ALA A 208 -3.12 -1.48 -10.01
CA ALA A 208 -2.26 -1.43 -11.19
C ALA A 208 -1.69 -2.83 -11.49
N TYR A 209 -1.83 -3.26 -12.75
CA TYR A 209 -1.54 -4.63 -13.14
C TYR A 209 -0.66 -4.68 -14.40
N MET A 210 0.42 -5.45 -14.35
CA MET A 210 1.21 -5.80 -15.52
C MET A 210 1.23 -7.31 -15.69
N GLY A 211 0.82 -7.78 -16.86
CA GLY A 211 0.94 -9.18 -17.27
C GLY A 211 2.00 -9.33 -18.37
N LEU A 212 2.87 -10.34 -18.22
CA LEU A 212 3.87 -10.71 -19.24
C LEU A 212 3.67 -12.19 -19.56
N HIS A 213 3.51 -12.57 -20.84
CA HIS A 213 3.18 -13.96 -21.18
C HIS A 213 3.68 -14.37 -22.56
N GLY A 214 4.25 -15.58 -22.67
CA GLY A 214 4.68 -16.16 -23.93
C GLY A 214 3.52 -16.68 -24.76
N ILE A 215 3.50 -16.38 -26.07
CA ILE A 215 2.41 -16.83 -26.96
C ILE A 215 2.41 -18.34 -27.18
N THR A 216 3.56 -18.98 -27.00
CA THR A 216 3.74 -20.44 -27.17
C THR A 216 3.91 -21.17 -25.85
N ASP A 217 3.50 -20.54 -24.72
CA ASP A 217 3.56 -21.15 -23.39
C ASP A 217 2.69 -22.42 -23.35
N SER A 218 3.37 -23.58 -23.24
CA SER A 218 2.75 -24.91 -23.18
C SER A 218 2.48 -25.39 -21.74
N VAL A 219 2.99 -24.67 -20.73
CA VAL A 219 2.77 -24.98 -19.30
C VAL A 219 1.53 -24.29 -18.79
N LEU A 220 1.46 -22.96 -18.97
CA LEU A 220 0.30 -22.14 -18.67
C LEU A 220 -0.08 -21.36 -19.92
N ASN A 221 -1.06 -21.89 -20.67
CA ASN A 221 -1.45 -21.30 -21.95
C ASN A 221 -1.75 -19.79 -21.81
N ILE A 222 -1.32 -18.99 -22.77
CA ILE A 222 -1.45 -17.52 -22.75
C ILE A 222 -2.91 -17.05 -22.53
N SER A 223 -3.91 -17.88 -22.88
CA SER A 223 -5.33 -17.58 -22.61
C SER A 223 -5.60 -17.37 -21.10
N GLN A 224 -4.86 -18.07 -20.23
CA GLN A 224 -4.94 -17.89 -18.79
C GLN A 224 -4.39 -16.51 -18.38
N GLY A 225 -3.23 -16.11 -18.91
CA GLY A 225 -2.68 -14.78 -18.67
C GLY A 225 -3.59 -13.66 -19.17
N ARG A 226 -4.22 -13.86 -20.35
CA ARG A 226 -5.21 -12.91 -20.89
C ARG A 226 -6.40 -12.79 -19.95
N ALA A 227 -6.89 -13.89 -19.38
CA ALA A 227 -8.03 -13.87 -18.44
C ALA A 227 -7.69 -13.08 -17.16
N LEU A 228 -6.47 -13.20 -16.63
CA LEU A 228 -6.00 -12.40 -15.49
C LEU A 228 -5.96 -10.90 -15.84
N ARG A 229 -5.37 -10.54 -16.99
CA ARG A 229 -5.32 -9.18 -17.52
C ARG A 229 -6.70 -8.58 -17.67
N ASP A 230 -7.63 -9.29 -18.31
CA ASP A 230 -8.96 -8.81 -18.62
C ASP A 230 -9.79 -8.54 -17.37
N ARG A 231 -9.54 -9.25 -16.28
CA ARG A 231 -10.14 -8.93 -14.98
C ARG A 231 -9.76 -7.51 -14.54
N PHE A 232 -8.47 -7.17 -14.60
CA PHE A 232 -8.02 -5.84 -14.15
C PHE A 232 -8.27 -4.75 -15.20
N VAL A 233 -8.39 -5.07 -16.47
CA VAL A 233 -8.93 -4.14 -17.49
C VAL A 233 -10.34 -3.69 -17.06
N ARG A 234 -11.21 -4.62 -16.67
CA ARG A 234 -12.57 -4.30 -16.18
C ARG A 234 -12.54 -3.56 -14.83
N ASN A 235 -11.81 -4.07 -13.84
CA ASN A 235 -11.78 -3.49 -12.50
C ASN A 235 -11.25 -2.06 -12.49
N ASN A 236 -10.25 -1.80 -13.32
CA ASN A 236 -9.60 -0.50 -13.42
C ASN A 236 -10.35 0.47 -14.36
N GLY A 237 -11.43 0.01 -15.00
CA GLY A 237 -12.24 0.82 -15.92
C GLY A 237 -11.50 1.20 -17.20
N CYS A 238 -10.52 0.39 -17.62
CA CYS A 238 -9.78 0.64 -18.85
C CYS A 238 -10.66 0.41 -20.10
N THR A 239 -10.35 1.08 -21.19
CA THR A 239 -10.95 0.81 -22.50
C THR A 239 -10.59 -0.60 -22.94
N ALA A 240 -11.60 -1.44 -23.16
CA ALA A 240 -11.39 -2.80 -23.65
C ALA A 240 -10.77 -2.78 -25.05
N GLN A 241 -9.76 -3.58 -25.28
CA GLN A 241 -9.09 -3.74 -26.58
C GLN A 241 -8.50 -5.13 -26.70
N ASN A 242 -8.26 -5.56 -27.94
CA ASN A 242 -7.43 -6.71 -28.27
C ASN A 242 -6.00 -6.22 -28.50
N PRO A 243 -5.11 -6.32 -27.52
CA PRO A 243 -3.74 -5.87 -27.72
C PRO A 243 -3.05 -6.75 -28.76
N PRO A 244 -2.22 -6.16 -29.65
CA PRO A 244 -1.44 -6.94 -30.61
C PRO A 244 -0.47 -7.87 -29.87
N GLU A 245 -0.23 -9.03 -30.47
CA GLU A 245 0.73 -10.01 -30.00
C GLU A 245 1.73 -10.30 -31.12
N PRO A 246 2.98 -10.70 -30.80
CA PRO A 246 3.96 -10.99 -31.84
C PRO A 246 3.56 -12.22 -32.64
N ALA A 247 3.97 -12.27 -33.91
CA ALA A 247 3.78 -13.47 -34.72
C ALA A 247 4.67 -14.62 -34.19
N SER A 248 4.17 -15.86 -34.27
CA SER A 248 4.96 -17.03 -33.95
C SER A 248 6.17 -17.13 -34.94
N GLY A 249 7.36 -17.40 -34.42
CA GLY A 249 8.61 -17.41 -35.15
C GLY A 249 9.31 -16.05 -35.23
N SER A 250 8.68 -14.96 -34.78
CA SER A 250 9.25 -13.61 -34.84
C SER A 250 10.37 -13.38 -33.83
N ARG A 251 10.33 -14.09 -32.69
CA ARG A 251 11.25 -13.91 -31.53
C ARG A 251 11.30 -12.48 -31.05
N THR A 252 10.13 -11.82 -31.04
CA THR A 252 9.97 -10.45 -30.59
C THR A 252 8.95 -10.37 -29.46
N HIS A 253 8.79 -9.19 -28.90
CA HIS A 253 7.72 -8.90 -27.94
C HIS A 253 6.93 -7.67 -28.36
N VAL A 254 5.73 -7.53 -27.79
CA VAL A 254 4.87 -6.35 -27.92
C VAL A 254 4.39 -5.95 -26.53
N VAL A 255 4.60 -4.69 -26.16
CA VAL A 255 4.11 -4.12 -24.89
C VAL A 255 2.97 -3.16 -25.20
N THR A 256 1.82 -3.38 -24.61
CA THR A 256 0.62 -2.55 -24.77
C THR A 256 0.17 -1.98 -23.43
N ALA A 257 0.15 -0.66 -23.31
CA ALA A 257 -0.52 0.02 -22.21
C ALA A 257 -1.99 0.26 -22.57
N TYR A 258 -2.89 -0.11 -21.67
CA TYR A 258 -4.32 0.15 -21.86
C TYR A 258 -4.66 1.61 -21.61
N SER A 259 -5.52 2.18 -22.46
CA SER A 259 -6.04 3.53 -22.32
C SER A 259 -7.32 3.58 -21.47
N GLY A 260 -7.73 4.78 -21.06
CA GLY A 260 -9.00 5.00 -20.36
C GLY A 260 -9.09 4.43 -18.95
N CYS A 261 -8.01 3.84 -18.44
CA CYS A 261 -7.98 3.33 -17.08
C CYS A 261 -8.21 4.45 -16.05
N ARG A 262 -8.85 4.11 -14.94
CA ARG A 262 -8.95 5.00 -13.78
C ARG A 262 -7.55 5.52 -13.39
N ALA A 263 -7.46 6.82 -13.09
CA ALA A 263 -6.20 7.45 -12.70
C ALA A 263 -5.50 6.69 -11.57
N GLY A 264 -4.24 6.36 -11.78
CA GLY A 264 -3.44 5.59 -10.84
C GLY A 264 -3.54 4.06 -10.96
N TYR A 265 -4.40 3.51 -11.82
CA TYR A 265 -4.58 2.06 -11.95
C TYR A 265 -4.33 1.58 -13.40
N PRO A 266 -3.11 1.81 -13.96
CA PRO A 266 -2.79 1.36 -15.31
C PRO A 266 -2.81 -0.17 -15.42
N VAL A 267 -3.15 -0.64 -16.62
CA VAL A 267 -2.97 -2.04 -17.03
C VAL A 267 -1.98 -2.07 -18.20
N VAL A 268 -0.99 -2.94 -18.09
CA VAL A 268 0.01 -3.18 -19.14
C VAL A 268 0.03 -4.66 -19.49
N TRP A 269 0.10 -4.97 -20.78
CA TRP A 269 0.23 -6.34 -21.29
C TRP A 269 1.46 -6.44 -22.17
N ALA A 270 2.33 -7.38 -21.85
CA ALA A 270 3.52 -7.70 -22.62
C ALA A 270 3.44 -9.14 -23.12
N ALA A 271 3.13 -9.32 -24.40
CA ALA A 271 3.16 -10.62 -25.05
C ALA A 271 4.49 -10.81 -25.79
N TYR A 272 5.06 -12.00 -25.75
CA TYR A 272 6.32 -12.31 -26.39
C TYR A 272 6.29 -13.67 -27.10
N ASP A 273 7.01 -13.79 -28.21
CA ASP A 273 7.16 -15.04 -28.93
C ASP A 273 8.24 -15.91 -28.28
N ASN A 274 7.82 -16.60 -27.23
CA ASN A 274 8.58 -17.60 -26.49
C ASN A 274 7.60 -18.45 -25.66
N GLY A 275 8.12 -19.49 -25.02
CA GLY A 275 7.37 -20.40 -24.14
C GLY A 275 7.24 -19.90 -22.70
N HIS A 276 7.25 -20.85 -21.76
CA HIS A 276 7.09 -20.60 -20.32
C HIS A 276 8.39 -20.10 -19.68
N THR A 277 8.65 -18.80 -19.77
CA THR A 277 9.88 -18.18 -19.25
C THR A 277 9.61 -16.77 -18.71
N PRO A 278 10.25 -16.33 -17.61
CA PRO A 278 10.16 -14.95 -17.12
C PRO A 278 11.19 -14.02 -17.78
N ALA A 279 12.21 -14.58 -18.46
CA ALA A 279 13.36 -13.84 -18.97
C ALA A 279 13.63 -14.07 -20.47
N PRO A 280 12.62 -13.87 -21.35
CA PRO A 280 12.82 -13.97 -22.79
C PRO A 280 13.80 -12.93 -23.31
N VAL A 281 14.55 -13.27 -24.35
CA VAL A 281 15.47 -12.36 -25.06
C VAL A 281 15.06 -12.31 -26.52
N ASP A 282 14.87 -11.10 -27.06
CA ASP A 282 14.50 -10.92 -28.47
C ASP A 282 15.58 -11.47 -29.41
N GLY A 283 15.14 -12.01 -30.56
CA GLY A 283 16.00 -12.64 -31.53
C GLY A 283 16.35 -14.10 -31.22
N THR A 284 15.99 -14.62 -30.06
CA THR A 284 16.29 -15.98 -29.62
C THR A 284 15.13 -16.58 -28.81
N TYR A 285 15.16 -17.91 -28.62
CA TYR A 285 14.28 -18.62 -27.68
C TYR A 285 14.98 -18.96 -26.35
N THR A 286 16.20 -18.46 -26.13
CA THR A 286 16.92 -18.70 -24.88
C THR A 286 16.41 -17.79 -23.77
N GLU A 287 16.38 -18.33 -22.57
CA GLU A 287 16.16 -17.54 -21.35
C GLU A 287 17.47 -16.93 -20.86
N ASN A 288 17.49 -15.64 -20.57
CA ASN A 288 18.66 -14.98 -20.00
C ASN A 288 18.26 -13.76 -19.17
N GLY A 289 18.30 -13.88 -17.84
CA GLY A 289 17.94 -12.80 -16.91
C GLY A 289 18.86 -11.58 -16.97
N ALA A 290 20.10 -11.73 -17.46
CA ALA A 290 20.99 -10.58 -17.63
C ALA A 290 20.63 -9.73 -18.87
N GLN A 291 20.11 -10.36 -19.92
CA GLN A 291 19.87 -9.73 -21.23
C GLN A 291 18.39 -9.42 -21.51
N THR A 292 17.48 -10.02 -20.74
CA THR A 292 16.04 -9.87 -20.98
C THR A 292 15.57 -8.42 -20.89
N TRP A 293 14.62 -8.07 -21.74
CA TRP A 293 13.92 -6.79 -21.73
C TRP A 293 12.89 -6.68 -20.61
N THR A 294 12.37 -7.81 -20.09
CA THR A 294 11.27 -7.83 -19.11
C THR A 294 11.59 -7.07 -17.84
N LYS A 295 12.84 -7.12 -17.35
CA LYS A 295 13.26 -6.39 -16.16
C LYS A 295 13.11 -4.88 -16.30
N GLY A 296 13.47 -4.35 -17.49
CA GLY A 296 13.34 -2.93 -17.80
C GLY A 296 11.89 -2.47 -17.87
N GLU A 297 11.03 -3.23 -18.55
CA GLU A 297 9.60 -2.91 -18.65
C GLU A 297 8.88 -3.00 -17.30
N VAL A 298 9.21 -4.00 -16.46
CA VAL A 298 8.66 -4.09 -15.11
C VAL A 298 9.15 -2.95 -14.23
N TRP A 299 10.44 -2.57 -14.30
CA TRP A 299 10.95 -1.43 -13.57
C TRP A 299 10.25 -0.13 -13.97
N LYS A 300 10.11 0.11 -15.27
CA LYS A 300 9.36 1.25 -15.82
C LYS A 300 7.91 1.26 -15.28
N PHE A 301 7.27 0.09 -15.22
CA PHE A 301 5.90 -0.02 -14.71
C PHE A 301 5.81 0.28 -13.21
N ILE A 302 6.73 -0.21 -12.37
CA ILE A 302 6.63 0.04 -10.91
C ILE A 302 7.25 1.38 -10.48
N SER A 303 8.27 1.89 -11.19
CA SER A 303 8.94 3.13 -10.83
C SER A 303 8.13 4.40 -11.13
N GLN A 304 7.12 4.30 -12.00
CA GLN A 304 6.21 5.42 -12.30
C GLN A 304 5.40 5.89 -11.07
N PHE A 305 5.20 5.01 -10.09
CA PHE A 305 4.41 5.35 -8.92
C PHE A 305 5.22 6.19 -7.94
N GLN A 306 4.61 7.28 -7.51
CA GLN A 306 5.16 8.17 -6.50
C GLN A 306 4.43 7.97 -5.18
N SER A 307 5.05 8.36 -4.09
CA SER A 307 4.42 8.38 -2.77
C SER A 307 3.13 9.20 -2.81
N THR A 308 2.05 8.60 -2.33
CA THR A 308 0.79 9.31 -2.08
C THR A 308 0.61 9.61 -0.59
N SER A 309 1.61 9.26 0.21
CA SER A 309 1.62 9.55 1.64
C SER A 309 1.67 11.05 1.84
N THR A 310 0.61 11.62 2.40
CA THR A 310 0.60 13.04 2.79
C THR A 310 1.65 13.24 3.88
N PRO A 311 2.53 14.25 3.79
CA PRO A 311 3.49 14.51 4.86
C PRO A 311 2.74 14.80 6.15
N THR A 312 3.08 14.05 7.19
CA THR A 312 2.67 14.43 8.55
C THR A 312 3.41 15.71 8.91
N PRO A 313 2.73 16.78 9.34
CA PRO A 313 3.43 18.01 9.72
C PRO A 313 4.46 17.69 10.81
N THR A 314 5.72 18.00 10.52
CA THR A 314 6.82 17.89 11.50
C THR A 314 6.47 18.80 12.68
N PRO A 315 6.45 18.32 13.93
CA PRO A 315 6.28 19.20 15.07
C PRO A 315 7.44 20.20 15.11
N THR A 316 7.11 21.48 15.15
CA THR A 316 8.07 22.58 15.40
C THR A 316 8.85 22.26 16.68
N PRO A 317 10.19 22.40 16.71
CA PRO A 317 10.96 22.12 17.90
C PRO A 317 10.62 23.15 18.98
N THR A 318 9.78 22.76 19.91
CA THR A 318 9.55 23.48 21.18
C THR A 318 10.46 22.83 22.20
N VAL A 319 11.23 23.68 22.89
CA VAL A 319 12.16 23.31 23.98
C VAL A 319 11.55 22.29 24.94
N THR A 320 12.33 21.26 25.20
CA THR A 320 12.02 20.08 26.02
C THR A 320 11.28 20.41 27.32
N PRO A 321 10.15 19.79 27.54
CA PRO A 321 9.92 19.10 28.80
C PRO A 321 9.55 17.63 28.56
N THR A 322 10.02 16.82 29.44
CA THR A 322 9.74 15.42 29.79
C THR A 322 8.66 14.70 28.96
N VAL A 323 9.08 13.56 28.37
CA VAL A 323 8.29 12.63 27.53
C VAL A 323 6.95 12.29 28.15
N THR A 324 5.88 12.79 27.52
CA THR A 324 4.53 12.23 27.67
C THR A 324 4.15 11.63 26.29
N PRO A 325 3.62 10.40 26.20
CA PRO A 325 3.27 9.78 24.92
C PRO A 325 2.24 10.63 24.17
N THR A 326 2.48 10.83 22.88
CA THR A 326 1.56 11.57 21.98
C THR A 326 0.16 10.95 22.04
N PRO A 327 -0.89 11.69 22.34
CA PRO A 327 -2.23 11.13 22.44
C PRO A 327 -2.71 10.72 21.04
N THR A 328 -2.92 9.43 20.82
CA THR A 328 -3.92 8.95 19.85
C THR A 328 -5.21 9.66 20.27
N THR A 329 -5.77 10.51 19.39
CA THR A 329 -7.00 11.25 19.72
C THR A 329 -8.10 10.22 19.95
N SER A 330 -8.30 9.88 21.20
CA SER A 330 -9.38 9.03 21.61
C SER A 330 -10.65 9.87 21.75
N PHE A 331 -11.78 9.30 21.38
CA PHE A 331 -13.09 9.96 21.37
C PHE A 331 -14.16 9.01 21.86
N ARG A 332 -15.30 9.57 22.25
CA ARG A 332 -16.51 8.79 22.51
C ARG A 332 -17.36 8.74 21.26
N LEU A 333 -17.91 7.58 20.97
CA LEU A 333 -18.87 7.42 19.89
C LEU A 333 -20.27 7.65 20.45
N ARG A 334 -20.79 8.89 20.27
CA ARG A 334 -22.08 9.32 20.81
C ARG A 334 -23.17 9.18 19.78
N ASN A 335 -24.26 8.47 20.13
CA ASN A 335 -25.43 8.33 19.28
C ASN A 335 -26.31 9.59 19.35
N GLU A 336 -26.77 10.10 18.22
CA GLU A 336 -27.59 11.31 18.17
C GLU A 336 -28.97 11.08 18.76
N GLY A 337 -29.65 9.99 18.41
CA GLY A 337 -31.00 9.67 18.85
C GLY A 337 -31.09 9.30 20.34
N ALA A 338 -30.08 8.59 20.83
CA ALA A 338 -30.03 8.20 22.26
C ALA A 338 -29.41 9.27 23.16
N GLY A 339 -28.60 10.17 22.58
CA GLY A 339 -27.81 11.13 23.36
C GLY A 339 -26.74 10.49 24.24
N ARG A 340 -26.42 9.20 24.04
CA ARG A 340 -25.56 8.34 24.85
C ARG A 340 -24.35 7.83 24.04
N CYS A 341 -23.34 7.37 24.78
CA CYS A 341 -22.09 6.86 24.21
C CYS A 341 -22.08 5.33 24.14
N VAL A 342 -21.44 4.77 23.12
CA VAL A 342 -21.17 3.33 23.07
C VAL A 342 -20.29 2.94 24.24
N ASP A 343 -20.71 1.87 24.93
CA ASP A 343 -20.16 1.43 26.20
C ASP A 343 -19.94 -0.08 26.19
N SER A 344 -18.80 -0.51 26.71
CA SER A 344 -18.59 -1.91 27.04
C SER A 344 -19.02 -2.17 28.47
N PRO A 345 -20.06 -3.01 28.71
CA PRO A 345 -20.59 -3.27 30.05
C PRO A 345 -19.50 -3.74 31.01
N ASN A 346 -19.44 -3.14 32.19
CA ASN A 346 -18.47 -3.48 33.25
C ASN A 346 -17.01 -3.44 32.82
N SER A 347 -16.67 -2.65 31.78
CA SER A 347 -15.34 -2.61 31.16
C SER A 347 -14.86 -3.98 30.66
N ALA A 348 -15.78 -4.87 30.28
CA ALA A 348 -15.44 -6.19 29.72
C ALA A 348 -14.74 -6.04 28.37
N SER A 349 -13.68 -6.84 28.17
CA SER A 349 -12.88 -6.83 26.93
C SER A 349 -12.68 -8.23 26.33
N ALA A 350 -13.46 -9.23 26.78
CA ALA A 350 -13.41 -10.56 26.20
C ALA A 350 -14.01 -10.57 24.79
N ASN A 351 -13.52 -11.48 23.93
CA ASN A 351 -14.14 -11.73 22.61
C ASN A 351 -15.60 -12.13 22.79
N GLY A 352 -16.49 -11.53 21.98
CA GLY A 352 -17.94 -11.72 22.10
C GLY A 352 -18.65 -10.79 23.07
N THR A 353 -17.92 -9.87 23.78
CA THR A 353 -18.54 -8.85 24.62
C THR A 353 -19.46 -7.97 23.79
N GLN A 354 -20.75 -8.02 24.01
CA GLN A 354 -21.76 -7.23 23.31
C GLN A 354 -21.84 -5.81 23.87
N LEU A 355 -21.91 -4.83 22.98
CA LEU A 355 -21.91 -3.42 23.34
C LEU A 355 -23.31 -2.88 23.55
N GLN A 356 -23.39 -1.83 24.36
CA GLN A 356 -24.58 -1.08 24.68
C GLN A 356 -24.34 0.43 24.51
N VAL A 357 -25.38 1.24 24.66
CA VAL A 357 -25.21 2.67 24.94
C VAL A 357 -25.47 2.95 26.40
N TYR A 358 -24.71 3.88 26.97
CA TYR A 358 -24.80 4.32 28.35
C TYR A 358 -24.55 5.83 28.44
N ASP A 359 -24.90 6.45 29.57
CA ASP A 359 -24.59 7.86 29.81
C ASP A 359 -23.08 8.11 29.57
N CYS A 360 -22.76 9.17 28.84
CA CYS A 360 -21.37 9.45 28.46
C CYS A 360 -20.55 9.82 29.70
N HIS A 361 -19.42 9.13 29.89
CA HIS A 361 -18.49 9.38 31.00
C HIS A 361 -17.04 9.21 30.53
N THR A 362 -16.07 9.51 31.39
CA THR A 362 -14.65 9.58 31.03
C THR A 362 -13.87 8.26 31.12
N ASN A 363 -14.50 7.17 31.51
CA ASN A 363 -13.85 5.88 31.70
C ASN A 363 -13.42 5.25 30.35
N ALA A 364 -12.42 4.37 30.41
CA ALA A 364 -11.81 3.75 29.23
C ALA A 364 -12.76 2.86 28.40
N ASN A 365 -13.85 2.34 29.02
CA ASN A 365 -14.84 1.48 28.35
C ASN A 365 -15.80 2.23 27.41
N GLN A 366 -15.62 3.54 27.24
CA GLN A 366 -16.29 4.36 26.22
C GLN A 366 -15.29 5.09 25.32
N LEU A 367 -13.99 4.88 25.53
CA LEU A 367 -12.95 5.64 24.88
C LEU A 367 -12.40 4.90 23.67
N PHE A 368 -12.90 5.26 22.51
CA PHE A 368 -12.52 4.67 21.22
C PHE A 368 -11.29 5.34 20.61
N THR A 369 -10.51 4.55 19.91
CA THR A 369 -9.58 5.03 18.89
C THR A 369 -10.07 4.55 17.51
N TYR A 370 -9.72 5.28 16.47
CA TYR A 370 -10.05 4.90 15.10
C TYR A 370 -8.77 4.85 14.29
N ASP A 371 -8.42 3.66 13.85
CA ASP A 371 -7.22 3.41 13.06
C ASP A 371 -7.51 2.45 11.92
N SER A 372 -7.07 2.84 10.71
CA SER A 372 -7.14 1.99 9.51
C SER A 372 -8.53 1.39 9.26
N GLY A 373 -9.59 2.20 9.47
CA GLY A 373 -10.98 1.78 9.29
C GLY A 373 -11.57 1.02 10.48
N ARG A 374 -10.83 0.79 11.57
CA ARG A 374 -11.28 0.04 12.73
C ARG A 374 -11.57 0.96 13.93
N LEU A 375 -12.68 0.73 14.56
CA LEU A 375 -13.03 1.31 15.86
C LEU A 375 -12.49 0.38 16.96
N GLN A 376 -11.57 0.87 17.78
CA GLN A 376 -10.96 0.09 18.86
C GLN A 376 -11.40 0.60 20.22
N LEU A 377 -11.70 -0.32 21.12
CA LEU A 377 -12.10 -0.08 22.49
C LEU A 377 -11.48 -1.14 23.40
N LEU A 378 -10.80 -0.74 24.48
CA LEU A 378 -10.17 -1.66 25.44
C LEU A 378 -9.23 -2.70 24.81
N GLY A 379 -8.49 -2.31 23.74
CA GLY A 379 -7.55 -3.19 23.03
C GLY A 379 -8.19 -4.20 22.09
N LYS A 380 -9.50 -4.14 21.88
CA LYS A 380 -10.28 -4.95 20.93
C LYS A 380 -10.88 -4.07 19.85
N CYS A 381 -11.38 -4.67 18.78
CA CYS A 381 -12.08 -3.98 17.70
C CYS A 381 -13.59 -4.17 17.78
N LEU A 382 -14.33 -3.12 17.41
CA LEU A 382 -15.76 -3.21 17.17
C LEU A 382 -16.01 -4.15 15.99
N ASP A 383 -16.78 -5.20 16.23
CA ASP A 383 -16.99 -6.31 15.33
C ASP A 383 -18.49 -6.49 15.05
N SER A 384 -18.84 -6.53 13.77
CA SER A 384 -20.16 -7.01 13.32
C SER A 384 -20.02 -8.50 13.02
N PRO A 385 -20.64 -9.41 13.76
CA PRO A 385 -20.47 -10.85 13.56
C PRO A 385 -20.60 -11.28 12.09
N THR A 386 -19.87 -12.31 11.69
CA THR A 386 -19.93 -12.86 10.33
C THR A 386 -21.38 -13.21 9.97
N ASN A 387 -21.84 -12.82 8.77
CA ASN A 387 -23.21 -12.96 8.30
C ASN A 387 -24.26 -12.14 9.10
N ALA A 388 -23.84 -11.03 9.72
CA ALA A 388 -24.76 -10.13 10.40
C ALA A 388 -25.88 -9.65 9.47
N GLY A 389 -27.11 -9.77 9.94
CA GLY A 389 -28.29 -9.14 9.35
C GLY A 389 -28.73 -7.92 10.16
N SER A 390 -29.78 -7.23 9.68
CA SER A 390 -30.38 -6.12 10.44
C SER A 390 -30.86 -6.59 11.82
N GLY A 391 -30.44 -5.89 12.86
CA GLY A 391 -30.72 -6.22 14.27
C GLY A 391 -29.62 -7.03 14.96
N THR A 392 -28.57 -7.47 14.25
CA THR A 392 -27.46 -8.19 14.86
C THR A 392 -26.68 -7.27 15.81
N ARG A 393 -26.44 -7.70 17.04
CA ARG A 393 -25.66 -6.95 18.03
C ARG A 393 -24.18 -6.93 17.63
N VAL A 394 -23.54 -5.78 17.77
CA VAL A 394 -22.10 -5.65 17.63
C VAL A 394 -21.40 -6.07 18.92
N GLN A 395 -20.17 -6.51 18.80
CA GLN A 395 -19.38 -7.06 19.87
C GLN A 395 -17.94 -6.53 19.84
N LEU A 396 -17.17 -6.79 20.88
CA LEU A 396 -15.71 -6.68 20.87
C LEU A 396 -15.09 -8.01 20.45
N TRP A 397 -14.10 -7.96 19.60
CA TRP A 397 -13.34 -9.12 19.16
C TRP A 397 -11.87 -8.76 18.93
N ASP A 398 -10.98 -9.77 18.92
CA ASP A 398 -9.58 -9.56 18.53
C ASP A 398 -9.51 -8.84 17.19
N CYS A 399 -8.67 -7.81 17.10
CA CYS A 399 -8.59 -6.99 15.91
C CYS A 399 -8.01 -7.79 14.71
N HIS A 400 -8.73 -7.77 13.61
CA HIS A 400 -8.33 -8.35 12.33
C HIS A 400 -8.74 -7.41 11.17
N THR A 401 -8.37 -7.76 9.96
CA THR A 401 -8.57 -6.90 8.78
C THR A 401 -9.83 -7.21 7.95
N ASN A 402 -10.64 -8.17 8.40
CA ASN A 402 -11.85 -8.56 7.67
C ASN A 402 -12.88 -7.41 7.64
N ALA A 403 -13.74 -7.43 6.63
CA ALA A 403 -14.73 -6.38 6.38
C ALA A 403 -15.69 -6.12 7.54
N ASN A 404 -15.97 -7.13 8.37
CA ASN A 404 -16.84 -7.03 9.53
C ASN A 404 -16.29 -6.23 10.73
N GLN A 405 -15.01 -5.81 10.66
CA GLN A 405 -14.39 -4.85 11.58
C GLN A 405 -14.01 -3.53 10.90
N GLN A 406 -14.34 -3.37 9.61
CA GLN A 406 -14.11 -2.13 8.88
C GLN A 406 -15.35 -1.23 8.98
N TRP A 407 -15.16 -0.02 9.44
CA TRP A 407 -16.21 0.96 9.69
C TRP A 407 -15.91 2.25 8.94
N THR A 408 -16.90 2.79 8.25
CA THR A 408 -16.75 4.04 7.50
C THR A 408 -17.71 5.08 8.07
N PHE A 409 -17.17 6.25 8.40
CA PHE A 409 -17.97 7.42 8.81
C PHE A 409 -18.39 8.20 7.56
N ALA A 410 -19.68 8.35 7.35
CA ALA A 410 -20.22 9.18 6.29
C ALA A 410 -20.47 10.62 6.77
N SER A 411 -20.50 11.57 5.83
CA SER A 411 -20.70 13.00 6.12
C SER A 411 -22.07 13.32 6.76
N ASN A 412 -23.06 12.44 6.60
CA ASN A 412 -24.38 12.55 7.21
C ASN A 412 -24.44 11.99 8.65
N GLY A 413 -23.30 11.58 9.22
CA GLY A 413 -23.17 11.03 10.57
C GLY A 413 -23.42 9.53 10.69
N THR A 414 -23.76 8.82 9.61
CA THR A 414 -23.90 7.35 9.67
C THR A 414 -22.54 6.67 9.74
N VAL A 415 -22.47 5.52 10.41
CA VAL A 415 -21.30 4.66 10.50
C VAL A 415 -21.65 3.31 9.90
N THR A 416 -21.03 2.95 8.77
CA THR A 416 -21.33 1.75 8.00
C THR A 416 -20.31 0.65 8.23
N SER A 417 -20.77 -0.60 8.39
CA SER A 417 -19.94 -1.79 8.40
C SER A 417 -19.47 -2.13 6.98
N GLY A 418 -18.23 -2.50 6.80
CA GLY A 418 -17.70 -3.02 5.53
C GLY A 418 -18.28 -4.38 5.14
N ALA A 419 -18.92 -5.10 6.06
CA ALA A 419 -19.67 -6.32 5.79
C ALA A 419 -21.17 -5.99 5.65
N GLY A 420 -21.71 -6.20 4.44
CA GLY A 420 -23.16 -6.13 4.20
C GLY A 420 -23.79 -4.74 4.11
N ASN A 421 -23.00 -3.66 4.09
CA ASN A 421 -23.50 -2.27 4.01
C ASN A 421 -24.58 -1.93 5.06
N LEU A 422 -24.45 -2.45 6.27
CA LEU A 422 -25.32 -2.17 7.38
C LEU A 422 -24.80 -0.97 8.19
N CYS A 423 -25.71 -0.17 8.74
CA CYS A 423 -25.38 0.97 9.60
C CYS A 423 -25.34 0.58 11.07
N LEU A 424 -24.37 1.09 11.79
CA LEU A 424 -24.33 1.03 13.24
C LEU A 424 -25.58 1.74 13.81
N SER A 425 -26.30 1.09 14.71
CA SER A 425 -27.59 1.52 15.19
C SER A 425 -27.77 1.19 16.66
N VAL A 426 -28.74 1.82 17.32
CA VAL A 426 -29.18 1.48 18.68
C VAL A 426 -30.61 0.99 18.66
N THR A 427 -30.93 0.03 19.53
CA THR A 427 -32.30 -0.52 19.68
C THR A 427 -33.22 0.35 20.50
N GLY A 428 -32.70 1.33 21.21
CA GLY A 428 -33.45 2.23 22.08
C GLY A 428 -32.60 3.39 22.56
N THR A 429 -33.22 4.31 23.31
CA THR A 429 -32.59 5.54 23.80
C THR A 429 -32.19 5.51 25.28
N GLY A 430 -32.53 4.45 26.00
CA GLY A 430 -32.18 4.29 27.45
C GLY A 430 -30.77 3.71 27.63
N ASN A 431 -30.25 3.83 28.87
CA ASN A 431 -29.05 3.10 29.28
C ASN A 431 -29.25 1.59 29.05
N THR A 432 -28.19 0.90 28.70
CA THR A 432 -28.14 -0.54 28.38
C THR A 432 -28.85 -0.94 27.06
N SER A 433 -29.38 0.03 26.28
CA SER A 433 -29.89 -0.28 24.94
C SER A 433 -28.79 -0.85 24.05
N ALA A 434 -29.09 -1.92 23.33
CA ALA A 434 -28.10 -2.63 22.56
C ALA A 434 -27.60 -1.81 21.35
N VAL A 435 -26.30 -1.92 21.08
CA VAL A 435 -25.70 -1.44 19.82
C VAL A 435 -25.74 -2.57 18.81
N THR A 436 -26.28 -2.30 17.63
CA THR A 436 -26.56 -3.29 16.57
C THR A 436 -26.06 -2.77 15.22
N VAL A 437 -26.03 -3.63 14.23
CA VAL A 437 -26.08 -3.21 12.81
C VAL A 437 -27.48 -3.36 12.29
N ALA A 438 -27.92 -2.43 11.43
CA ALA A 438 -29.26 -2.44 10.86
C ALA A 438 -29.23 -1.89 9.43
N THR A 439 -30.27 -2.19 8.63
CA THR A 439 -30.43 -1.57 7.31
C THR A 439 -30.37 -0.05 7.43
N CYS A 440 -29.52 0.60 6.62
CA CYS A 440 -29.32 2.04 6.67
C CYS A 440 -30.61 2.80 6.31
N ASN A 441 -31.08 3.66 7.19
CA ASN A 441 -32.27 4.48 6.97
C ASN A 441 -32.04 5.97 7.32
N GLY A 442 -30.84 6.33 7.82
CA GLY A 442 -30.45 7.68 8.15
C GLY A 442 -31.17 8.32 9.35
N GLN A 443 -31.92 7.55 10.14
CA GLN A 443 -32.56 8.05 11.35
C GLN A 443 -31.52 8.42 12.43
N ALA A 444 -31.93 9.23 13.44
CA ALA A 444 -31.06 9.68 14.53
C ALA A 444 -30.41 8.52 15.31
N THR A 445 -31.10 7.36 15.39
CA THR A 445 -30.57 6.12 15.99
C THR A 445 -29.39 5.52 15.23
N GLN A 446 -29.13 5.97 13.99
CA GLN A 446 -28.01 5.53 13.15
C GLN A 446 -26.98 6.63 12.91
N ARG A 447 -27.17 7.81 13.49
CA ARG A 447 -26.20 8.90 13.37
C ARG A 447 -25.36 9.02 14.64
N TRP A 448 -24.07 9.20 14.43
CA TRP A 448 -23.04 9.15 15.46
C TRP A 448 -22.09 10.33 15.33
N THR A 449 -21.65 10.85 16.45
CA THR A 449 -20.64 11.90 16.52
C THR A 449 -19.44 11.40 17.33
N ARG A 450 -18.26 11.88 16.97
CA ARG A 450 -17.05 11.72 17.79
C ARG A 450 -17.02 12.85 18.80
N ALA A 451 -17.26 12.56 20.08
CA ALA A 451 -17.36 13.51 21.18
C ALA A 451 -16.15 13.43 22.12
#